data_910b77e7bb6f04b204186ec8c7a2c270
#
_entry.id   910b77e7bb6f04b204186ec8c7a2c270
#
_cell.length_a   1.000
_cell.length_b   1.000
_cell.length_c   1.000
_cell.angle_alpha   90.00
_cell.angle_beta   90.00
_cell.angle_gamma   90.00
#
_symmetry.space_group_name_H-M   'P 1'
#
loop_
_entity.id
_entity.type
_entity.pdbx_description
1 polymer ?
#
loop_
_entity_poly.entity_id
_entity_poly.type
_entity_poly.pdbx_seq_one_letter_code
_entity_poly.pdbx_strand_id
1 'polypeptide(L)'
;YSIQAVFAETRFAEVDAPFLPEENTSGFEAHRKYHRQRTDANNRMLASLPDQRVTPDDFGRHRLGRKWKLLFNWSADRYRPIAFSVYNGPGNVRRRVASRLRKPSQQARSKSRPNRTSILDGGDVFSAGEPVRPDVLSATGLAATIPVSFDGRRTSLANWIIHPANPLTARVIVNRIWQGHFGRGLATNPNNLGATGQPPTHPLLLDWLAMEFVRRGWSIKSLHRLILTSAAYRRSSSHPHPDTVSRLDPNGTGYAVFRPRRLAAEELRDAMLAVSGELNPQAGGLPVRPDMNLEAALQPRMIMGTFAPSYVPDPLPAQRNRRTIYALKLRGHRDPFLTTFNQPGPDASCERRETSNVTPQVFALFNGQESSDRALGLAARVLKTADSDSDAIHLA
;
A
#
# COMPACT_ATOMS: atom_id res chain seq x y z
N TYR A 1 4.75 24.70 -8.39
CA TYR A 1 5.34 24.45 -9.73
C TYR A 1 6.84 24.15 -9.67
N SER A 2 7.67 24.85 -8.84
CA SER A 2 9.13 24.63 -8.80
C SER A 2 9.50 23.20 -8.35
N ILE A 3 8.84 22.63 -7.35
CA ILE A 3 9.02 21.22 -6.98
C ILE A 3 8.55 20.28 -8.09
N GLN A 4 7.46 20.61 -8.78
CA GLN A 4 6.99 19.84 -9.92
C GLN A 4 8.03 19.83 -11.06
N ALA A 5 8.74 20.94 -11.28
CA ALA A 5 9.81 21.04 -12.25
C ALA A 5 11.01 20.14 -11.94
N VAL A 6 11.23 19.75 -10.67
CA VAL A 6 12.24 18.74 -10.29
C VAL A 6 11.95 17.38 -10.94
N PHE A 7 10.68 17.05 -11.08
CA PHE A 7 10.20 15.78 -11.64
C PHE A 7 9.88 15.84 -13.14
N ALA A 8 10.07 17.00 -13.77
CA ALA A 8 9.94 17.11 -15.21
C ALA A 8 10.83 16.07 -15.91
N GLU A 9 10.30 15.40 -16.94
CA GLU A 9 10.99 14.31 -17.66
C GLU A 9 11.32 13.06 -16.81
N THR A 10 10.78 12.93 -15.60
CA THR A 10 10.87 11.68 -14.85
C THR A 10 9.95 10.65 -15.46
N ARG A 11 10.51 9.48 -15.79
CA ARG A 11 9.82 8.35 -16.42
C ARG A 11 10.09 7.06 -15.65
N PHE A 12 9.19 6.10 -15.77
CA PHE A 12 9.34 4.80 -15.16
C PHE A 12 10.16 3.86 -16.02
N ALA A 13 10.98 3.04 -15.39
CA ALA A 13 11.69 1.93 -16.01
C ALA A 13 11.85 0.76 -15.03
N GLU A 14 11.92 -0.44 -15.58
CA GLU A 14 12.34 -1.63 -14.87
C GLU A 14 13.84 -1.80 -15.10
N VAL A 15 14.58 -1.92 -14.01
CA VAL A 15 16.03 -2.10 -14.02
C VAL A 15 16.38 -3.46 -13.42
N ASP A 16 17.46 -4.06 -13.87
CA ASP A 16 17.98 -5.27 -13.25
C ASP A 16 18.57 -4.88 -11.87
N ALA A 17 18.13 -5.58 -10.85
CA ALA A 17 18.54 -5.36 -9.46
C ALA A 17 18.69 -6.75 -8.80
N PRO A 18 19.90 -7.19 -8.46
CA PRO A 18 20.08 -8.47 -7.79
C PRO A 18 19.37 -8.46 -6.44
N PHE A 19 18.88 -9.62 -6.03
CA PHE A 19 18.33 -9.77 -4.68
C PHE A 19 19.42 -9.52 -3.65
N LEU A 20 19.06 -8.80 -2.58
CA LEU A 20 19.94 -8.64 -1.44
C LEU A 20 20.03 -9.97 -0.66
N PRO A 21 21.15 -10.23 0.05
CA PRO A 21 21.30 -11.45 0.84
C PRO A 21 20.20 -11.62 1.91
N GLU A 22 19.68 -10.51 2.42
CA GLU A 22 18.64 -10.47 3.47
C GLU A 22 17.22 -10.66 2.89
N GLU A 23 17.05 -10.62 1.57
CA GLU A 23 15.73 -10.77 0.95
C GLU A 23 15.25 -12.21 1.03
N ASN A 24 14.01 -12.36 1.44
CA ASN A 24 13.39 -13.66 1.53
C ASN A 24 12.96 -14.15 0.13
N THR A 25 13.76 -15.02 -0.46
CA THR A 25 13.47 -15.68 -1.74
C THR A 25 12.86 -17.08 -1.57
N SER A 26 12.53 -17.49 -0.35
CA SER A 26 11.92 -18.81 -0.07
C SER A 26 10.61 -18.96 -0.84
N GLY A 27 10.39 -20.15 -1.39
CA GLY A 27 9.20 -20.45 -2.19
C GLY A 27 9.23 -19.97 -3.65
N PHE A 28 10.20 -19.15 -4.08
CA PHE A 28 10.28 -18.67 -5.46
C PHE A 28 10.35 -19.80 -6.47
N GLU A 29 11.10 -20.84 -6.17
CA GLU A 29 11.24 -21.99 -7.09
C GLU A 29 9.95 -22.80 -7.18
N ALA A 30 9.29 -23.06 -6.05
CA ALA A 30 8.00 -23.73 -6.01
C ALA A 30 6.95 -22.94 -6.81
N HIS A 31 6.91 -21.61 -6.65
CA HIS A 31 6.04 -20.74 -7.43
C HIS A 31 6.36 -20.75 -8.92
N ARG A 32 7.64 -20.71 -9.30
CA ARG A 32 8.05 -20.82 -10.71
C ARG A 32 7.60 -22.14 -11.33
N LYS A 33 7.76 -23.24 -10.59
CA LYS A 33 7.30 -24.57 -11.03
C LYS A 33 5.78 -24.58 -11.24
N TYR A 34 5.03 -24.05 -10.27
CA TYR A 34 3.57 -23.93 -10.37
C TYR A 34 3.15 -23.10 -11.59
N HIS A 35 3.76 -21.93 -11.80
CA HIS A 35 3.46 -21.09 -12.97
C HIS A 35 3.80 -21.77 -14.29
N ARG A 36 4.93 -22.47 -14.38
CA ARG A 36 5.27 -23.27 -15.58
C ARG A 36 4.19 -24.32 -15.85
N GLN A 37 3.82 -25.11 -14.86
CA GLN A 37 2.78 -26.14 -15.00
C GLN A 37 1.44 -25.55 -15.50
N ARG A 38 1.04 -24.41 -14.96
CA ARG A 38 -0.18 -23.70 -15.39
C ARG A 38 -0.06 -23.17 -16.83
N THR A 39 1.09 -22.63 -17.19
CA THR A 39 1.38 -22.15 -18.55
C THR A 39 1.31 -23.31 -19.55
N ASP A 40 1.95 -24.42 -19.23
CA ASP A 40 1.98 -25.61 -20.10
C ASP A 40 0.58 -26.24 -20.23
N ALA A 41 -0.18 -26.32 -19.15
CA ALA A 41 -1.56 -26.79 -19.20
C ALA A 41 -2.44 -25.89 -20.10
N ASN A 42 -2.29 -24.57 -19.97
CA ASN A 42 -3.00 -23.61 -20.79
C ASN A 42 -2.59 -23.67 -22.28
N ASN A 43 -1.30 -23.84 -22.56
CA ASN A 43 -0.81 -24.00 -23.93
C ASN A 43 -1.33 -25.30 -24.56
N ARG A 44 -1.35 -26.42 -23.81
CA ARG A 44 -1.97 -27.66 -24.27
C ARG A 44 -3.46 -27.50 -24.57
N MET A 45 -4.20 -26.85 -23.69
CA MET A 45 -5.62 -26.56 -23.93
C MET A 45 -5.81 -25.71 -25.19
N LEU A 46 -5.00 -24.65 -25.40
CA LEU A 46 -5.08 -23.83 -26.61
C LEU A 46 -4.74 -24.63 -27.87
N ALA A 47 -3.78 -25.53 -27.80
CA ALA A 47 -3.37 -26.40 -28.93
C ALA A 47 -4.41 -27.50 -29.25
N SER A 48 -5.25 -27.88 -28.30
CA SER A 48 -6.34 -28.86 -28.52
C SER A 48 -7.61 -28.26 -29.12
N LEU A 49 -7.67 -26.92 -29.23
CA LEU A 49 -8.85 -26.28 -29.83
C LEU A 49 -8.79 -26.40 -31.37
N PRO A 50 -9.95 -26.61 -32.02
CA PRO A 50 -10.01 -26.66 -33.47
C PRO A 50 -9.59 -25.35 -34.13
N ASP A 51 -8.96 -25.43 -35.29
CA ASP A 51 -8.53 -24.25 -36.06
C ASP A 51 -9.73 -23.36 -36.46
N GLN A 52 -10.83 -24.00 -36.87
CA GLN A 52 -12.10 -23.35 -37.08
C GLN A 52 -12.95 -23.43 -35.82
N ARG A 53 -13.19 -22.28 -35.19
CA ARG A 53 -13.96 -22.17 -33.95
C ARG A 53 -15.44 -22.16 -34.33
N VAL A 54 -16.08 -23.30 -34.21
CA VAL A 54 -17.47 -23.50 -34.64
C VAL A 54 -18.46 -23.25 -33.53
N THR A 55 -18.06 -23.47 -32.27
CA THR A 55 -18.98 -23.35 -31.14
C THR A 55 -18.66 -22.13 -30.27
N PRO A 56 -19.66 -21.55 -29.55
CA PRO A 56 -19.42 -20.51 -28.57
C PRO A 56 -18.42 -20.90 -27.46
N ASP A 57 -18.39 -22.20 -27.09
CA ASP A 57 -17.46 -22.72 -26.08
C ASP A 57 -16.01 -22.66 -26.60
N ASP A 58 -15.75 -23.03 -27.84
CA ASP A 58 -14.40 -22.94 -28.43
C ASP A 58 -13.91 -21.48 -28.47
N PHE A 59 -14.79 -20.55 -28.81
CA PHE A 59 -14.48 -19.12 -28.73
C PHE A 59 -14.16 -18.68 -27.31
N GLY A 60 -14.97 -19.09 -26.34
CA GLY A 60 -14.77 -18.79 -24.92
C GLY A 60 -13.42 -19.31 -24.42
N ARG A 61 -13.14 -20.58 -24.66
CA ARG A 61 -11.90 -21.25 -24.28
C ARG A 61 -10.66 -20.60 -24.92
N HIS A 62 -10.72 -20.29 -26.19
CA HIS A 62 -9.62 -19.62 -26.89
C HIS A 62 -9.34 -18.22 -26.31
N ARG A 63 -10.38 -17.41 -26.06
CA ARG A 63 -10.23 -16.07 -25.46
C ARG A 63 -9.67 -16.15 -24.05
N LEU A 64 -10.21 -17.06 -23.25
CA LEU A 64 -9.77 -17.31 -21.89
C LEU A 64 -8.30 -17.77 -21.87
N GLY A 65 -7.92 -18.72 -22.72
CA GLY A 65 -6.56 -19.23 -22.80
C GLY A 65 -5.56 -18.15 -23.24
N ARG A 66 -5.90 -17.28 -24.17
CA ARG A 66 -5.07 -16.13 -24.56
C ARG A 66 -4.89 -15.15 -23.40
N LYS A 67 -5.94 -14.89 -22.61
CA LYS A 67 -5.86 -14.03 -21.44
C LYS A 67 -4.98 -14.65 -20.36
N TRP A 68 -5.14 -15.94 -20.08
CA TRP A 68 -4.28 -16.68 -19.15
C TRP A 68 -2.81 -16.63 -19.56
N LYS A 69 -2.52 -16.78 -20.83
CA LYS A 69 -1.16 -16.66 -21.37
C LYS A 69 -0.54 -15.30 -21.04
N LEU A 70 -1.29 -14.22 -21.19
CA LEU A 70 -0.84 -12.88 -20.79
C LEU A 70 -0.59 -12.76 -19.28
N LEU A 71 -1.53 -13.24 -18.47
CA LEU A 71 -1.43 -13.17 -17.00
C LEU A 71 -0.25 -14.00 -16.48
N PHE A 72 -0.01 -15.18 -17.05
CA PHE A 72 1.13 -16.01 -16.67
C PHE A 72 2.45 -15.38 -17.07
N ASN A 73 2.54 -14.78 -18.24
CA ASN A 73 3.72 -14.04 -18.68
C ASN A 73 4.03 -12.85 -17.76
N TRP A 74 3.03 -12.09 -17.34
CA TRP A 74 3.24 -11.02 -16.37
C TRP A 74 3.63 -11.55 -14.99
N SER A 75 3.06 -12.65 -14.56
CA SER A 75 3.39 -13.27 -13.28
C SER A 75 4.80 -13.88 -13.27
N ALA A 76 5.34 -14.27 -14.41
CA ALA A 76 6.70 -14.79 -14.51
C ALA A 76 7.78 -13.79 -14.09
N ASP A 77 7.53 -12.49 -14.28
CA ASP A 77 8.49 -11.45 -13.87
C ASP A 77 8.58 -11.27 -12.34
N ARG A 78 7.63 -11.79 -11.56
CA ARG A 78 7.67 -11.77 -10.09
C ARG A 78 8.92 -12.46 -9.50
N TYR A 79 9.55 -13.35 -10.26
CA TYR A 79 10.68 -14.14 -9.81
C TYR A 79 12.02 -13.65 -10.35
N ARG A 80 12.03 -12.55 -11.05
CA ARG A 80 13.24 -11.96 -11.60
C ARG A 80 13.80 -10.90 -10.67
N PRO A 81 15.13 -10.77 -10.59
CA PRO A 81 15.77 -9.71 -9.82
C PRO A 81 15.69 -8.38 -10.60
N ILE A 82 14.51 -7.79 -10.58
CA ILE A 82 14.21 -6.50 -11.22
C ILE A 82 13.55 -5.55 -10.22
N ALA A 83 13.95 -4.29 -10.28
CA ALA A 83 13.31 -3.21 -9.52
C ALA A 83 12.55 -2.28 -10.45
N PHE A 84 11.37 -1.84 -10.00
CA PHE A 84 10.65 -0.75 -10.62
C PHE A 84 11.30 0.56 -10.20
N SER A 85 11.82 1.31 -11.16
CA SER A 85 12.64 2.48 -10.94
C SER A 85 12.22 3.64 -11.84
N VAL A 86 12.96 4.73 -11.76
CA VAL A 86 12.73 5.94 -12.54
C VAL A 86 14.03 6.39 -13.22
N TYR A 87 13.88 7.05 -14.36
CA TYR A 87 14.99 7.69 -15.07
C TYR A 87 14.56 9.07 -15.58
N ASN A 88 15.54 9.88 -15.98
CA ASN A 88 15.28 11.15 -16.67
C ASN A 88 15.47 10.98 -18.18
N GLY A 89 14.54 11.55 -18.96
CA GLY A 89 14.65 11.54 -20.41
C GLY A 89 13.35 11.24 -21.14
N PRO A 90 13.42 10.97 -22.45
CA PRO A 90 12.26 10.78 -23.29
C PRO A 90 11.44 9.58 -22.84
N GLY A 91 10.12 9.62 -23.06
CA GLY A 91 9.22 8.53 -22.77
C GLY A 91 9.56 7.26 -23.54
N ASN A 92 9.35 6.11 -22.94
CA ASN A 92 9.41 4.82 -23.62
C ASN A 92 8.24 4.70 -24.59
N VAL A 93 8.52 4.44 -25.85
CA VAL A 93 7.50 4.01 -26.81
C VAL A 93 7.20 2.52 -26.55
N ARG A 94 6.08 2.23 -25.90
CA ARG A 94 5.63 0.85 -25.74
C ARG A 94 5.15 0.31 -27.10
N ARG A 95 5.85 -0.64 -27.63
CA ARG A 95 5.41 -1.36 -28.84
C ARG A 95 4.35 -2.43 -28.53
N ARG A 96 4.28 -2.93 -27.29
CA ARG A 96 3.30 -3.95 -26.84
C ARG A 96 2.96 -3.73 -25.37
N VAL A 97 1.71 -3.99 -25.01
CA VAL A 97 1.18 -3.81 -23.64
C VAL A 97 1.93 -4.65 -22.59
N ALA A 98 2.50 -5.78 -22.98
CA ALA A 98 3.20 -6.71 -22.08
C ALA A 98 4.74 -6.63 -22.15
N SER A 99 5.29 -5.55 -22.71
CA SER A 99 6.76 -5.39 -22.75
C SER A 99 7.27 -4.70 -21.49
N ARG A 100 8.47 -5.11 -21.03
CA ARG A 100 9.18 -4.41 -19.94
C ARG A 100 9.37 -2.92 -20.27
N LEU A 101 9.28 -2.08 -19.25
CA LEU A 101 9.59 -0.66 -19.33
C LEU A 101 11.11 -0.47 -19.33
N ARG A 102 11.75 -0.63 -20.48
CA ARG A 102 13.20 -0.46 -20.58
C ARG A 102 13.58 1.01 -20.64
N LYS A 103 14.65 1.35 -19.93
CA LYS A 103 15.30 2.67 -20.03
C LYS A 103 15.85 2.83 -21.46
N PRO A 104 15.59 3.97 -22.14
CA PRO A 104 16.23 4.26 -23.42
C PRO A 104 17.75 4.34 -23.30
N SER A 105 18.47 4.14 -24.43
CA SER A 105 19.92 4.29 -24.48
C SER A 105 20.36 5.69 -24.04
N GLN A 106 21.60 5.82 -23.57
CA GLN A 106 22.15 7.10 -23.16
C GLN A 106 22.14 8.12 -24.32
N GLN A 107 22.44 7.66 -25.53
CA GLN A 107 22.43 8.50 -26.73
C GLN A 107 21.00 9.00 -27.06
N ALA A 108 19.96 8.19 -26.87
CA ALA A 108 18.58 8.62 -27.07
C ALA A 108 18.15 9.64 -26.02
N ARG A 109 18.65 9.51 -24.79
CA ARG A 109 18.35 10.44 -23.68
C ARG A 109 19.06 11.78 -23.85
N SER A 110 20.30 11.79 -24.31
CA SER A 110 21.08 13.02 -24.51
C SER A 110 20.52 13.92 -25.62
N LYS A 111 19.78 13.34 -26.57
CA LYS A 111 19.11 14.09 -27.65
C LYS A 111 17.77 14.70 -27.24
N SER A 112 17.26 14.38 -26.09
CA SER A 112 15.98 14.92 -25.60
C SER A 112 16.15 16.32 -25.05
N ARG A 113 15.35 17.24 -25.54
CA ARG A 113 15.25 18.58 -24.94
C ARG A 113 14.33 18.51 -23.71
N PRO A 114 14.69 19.22 -22.62
CA PRO A 114 13.81 19.32 -21.46
C PRO A 114 12.48 19.96 -21.84
N ASN A 115 11.36 19.35 -21.44
CA ASN A 115 10.10 20.07 -21.41
C ASN A 115 10.20 21.18 -20.36
N ARG A 116 9.80 22.37 -20.72
CA ARG A 116 9.71 23.49 -19.78
C ARG A 116 8.49 23.25 -18.90
N THR A 117 8.67 23.37 -17.60
CA THR A 117 7.55 23.44 -16.66
C THR A 117 7.14 24.90 -16.55
N SER A 118 5.86 25.19 -16.69
CA SER A 118 5.32 26.55 -16.59
C SER A 118 4.25 26.59 -15.50
N ILE A 119 3.99 27.79 -15.00
CA ILE A 119 2.77 28.06 -14.26
C ILE A 119 1.61 27.90 -15.23
N LEU A 120 0.53 27.27 -14.79
CA LEU A 120 -0.66 27.08 -15.61
C LEU A 120 -1.71 28.11 -15.18
N ASP A 121 -2.12 28.97 -16.09
CA ASP A 121 -3.16 29.97 -15.80
C ASP A 121 -4.49 29.28 -15.53
N GLY A 122 -5.08 29.55 -14.37
CA GLY A 122 -6.29 28.88 -13.91
C GLY A 122 -6.17 27.35 -13.72
N GLY A 123 -4.95 26.78 -13.77
CA GLY A 123 -4.70 25.34 -13.74
C GLY A 123 -4.92 24.63 -15.07
N ASP A 124 -5.25 25.35 -16.13
CA ASP A 124 -5.47 24.79 -17.46
C ASP A 124 -4.14 24.32 -18.10
N VAL A 125 -4.09 23.05 -18.48
CA VAL A 125 -2.89 22.43 -19.11
C VAL A 125 -2.55 23.01 -20.48
N PHE A 126 -3.48 23.68 -21.13
CA PHE A 126 -3.30 24.34 -22.42
C PHE A 126 -2.91 25.83 -22.29
N SER A 127 -3.03 26.40 -21.09
CA SER A 127 -2.74 27.80 -20.79
C SER A 127 -1.43 27.92 -20.02
N ALA A 128 -0.32 27.66 -20.72
CA ALA A 128 1.02 27.75 -20.15
C ALA A 128 1.45 29.22 -20.00
N GLY A 129 1.64 29.68 -18.77
CA GLY A 129 2.21 30.98 -18.42
C GLY A 129 3.72 30.94 -18.29
N GLU A 130 4.27 31.67 -17.32
CA GLU A 130 5.72 31.80 -17.14
C GLU A 130 6.43 30.47 -16.86
N PRO A 131 7.60 30.21 -17.47
CA PRO A 131 8.40 29.04 -17.19
C PRO A 131 9.01 29.10 -15.80
N VAL A 132 8.99 27.96 -15.10
CA VAL A 132 9.50 27.80 -13.73
C VAL A 132 10.78 26.99 -13.72
N ARG A 133 11.74 27.41 -12.90
CA ARG A 133 12.94 26.62 -12.61
C ARG A 133 12.65 25.59 -11.50
N PRO A 134 13.34 24.43 -11.56
CA PRO A 134 13.26 23.49 -10.45
C PRO A 134 13.85 24.10 -9.18
N ASP A 135 13.11 24.02 -8.08
CA ASP A 135 13.52 24.57 -6.80
C ASP A 135 12.77 23.88 -5.65
N VAL A 136 13.13 24.20 -4.41
CA VAL A 136 12.51 23.72 -3.16
C VAL A 136 11.47 24.71 -2.64
N LEU A 137 10.80 24.36 -1.52
CA LEU A 137 9.81 25.25 -0.88
C LEU A 137 10.51 26.41 -0.16
N SER A 138 10.36 27.61 -0.66
CA SER A 138 10.90 28.84 -0.05
C SER A 138 10.34 29.11 1.35
N ALA A 139 9.09 28.70 1.62
CA ALA A 139 8.43 28.87 2.91
C ALA A 139 9.15 28.19 4.08
N THR A 140 10.05 27.23 3.83
CA THR A 140 10.82 26.56 4.89
C THR A 140 12.03 27.38 5.35
N GLY A 141 12.43 28.42 4.63
CA GLY A 141 13.67 29.16 4.86
C GLY A 141 14.96 28.37 4.57
N LEU A 142 14.86 27.09 4.21
CA LEU A 142 15.99 26.24 3.88
C LEU A 142 16.22 26.22 2.36
N ALA A 143 17.27 26.87 1.91
CA ALA A 143 17.64 26.88 0.49
C ALA A 143 18.29 25.55 0.06
N ALA A 144 18.15 25.22 -1.22
CA ALA A 144 18.91 24.16 -1.87
C ALA A 144 19.21 24.53 -3.32
N THR A 145 20.32 24.07 -3.83
CA THR A 145 20.67 24.24 -5.25
C THR A 145 20.17 23.02 -6.03
N ILE A 146 19.12 23.20 -6.83
CA ILE A 146 18.62 22.17 -7.73
C ILE A 146 19.25 22.39 -9.12
N PRO A 147 19.93 21.40 -9.70
CA PRO A 147 20.53 21.53 -11.03
C PRO A 147 19.51 21.86 -12.11
N VAL A 148 19.91 22.72 -13.06
CA VAL A 148 19.08 22.99 -14.24
C VAL A 148 19.07 21.79 -15.19
N SER A 149 20.16 21.00 -15.23
CA SER A 149 20.22 19.71 -15.93
C SER A 149 19.26 18.71 -15.31
N PHE A 150 18.82 17.71 -16.07
CA PHE A 150 17.94 16.66 -15.52
C PHE A 150 18.63 15.81 -14.45
N ASP A 151 19.92 15.57 -14.63
CA ASP A 151 20.68 14.73 -13.72
C ASP A 151 20.91 15.48 -12.39
N GLY A 152 20.68 14.78 -11.30
CA GLY A 152 20.87 15.29 -9.94
C GLY A 152 19.66 16.00 -9.31
N ARG A 153 18.65 16.45 -10.07
CA ARG A 153 17.49 17.19 -9.52
C ARG A 153 16.83 16.45 -8.35
N ARG A 154 16.47 15.19 -8.58
CA ARG A 154 15.81 14.37 -7.55
C ARG A 154 16.70 14.08 -6.36
N THR A 155 18.00 13.87 -6.60
CA THR A 155 18.99 13.68 -5.53
C THR A 155 19.15 14.96 -4.69
N SER A 156 19.23 16.11 -5.32
CA SER A 156 19.28 17.39 -4.60
C SER A 156 18.01 17.65 -3.79
N LEU A 157 16.83 17.37 -4.36
CA LEU A 157 15.58 17.46 -3.62
C LEU A 157 15.54 16.45 -2.46
N ALA A 158 16.00 15.20 -2.66
CA ALA A 158 16.06 14.20 -1.60
C ALA A 158 16.96 14.65 -0.46
N ASN A 159 18.15 15.20 -0.76
CA ASN A 159 19.07 15.72 0.24
C ASN A 159 18.43 16.89 1.03
N TRP A 160 17.69 17.77 0.34
CA TRP A 160 16.94 18.83 1.02
C TRP A 160 15.83 18.27 1.94
N ILE A 161 15.08 17.27 1.49
CA ILE A 161 14.02 16.64 2.27
C ILE A 161 14.58 16.04 3.57
N ILE A 162 15.70 15.32 3.50
CA ILE A 162 16.31 14.67 4.67
C ILE A 162 17.25 15.57 5.46
N HIS A 163 17.42 16.81 5.05
CA HIS A 163 18.34 17.73 5.74
C HIS A 163 17.88 17.96 7.19
N PRO A 164 18.77 17.87 8.19
CA PRO A 164 18.40 18.00 9.60
C PRO A 164 17.70 19.33 9.94
N ALA A 165 18.05 20.40 9.23
CA ALA A 165 17.42 21.71 9.40
C ALA A 165 16.06 21.84 8.63
N ASN A 166 15.61 20.81 7.92
CA ASN A 166 14.30 20.86 7.28
C ASN A 166 13.19 20.77 8.35
N PRO A 167 12.38 21.83 8.54
CA PRO A 167 11.42 21.86 9.63
C PRO A 167 10.23 20.93 9.43
N LEU A 168 10.00 20.43 8.21
CA LEU A 168 8.78 19.70 7.86
C LEU A 168 8.95 18.18 7.97
N THR A 169 10.03 17.63 7.45
CA THR A 169 10.14 16.17 7.24
C THR A 169 9.99 15.38 8.54
N ALA A 170 10.75 15.75 9.59
CA ALA A 170 10.67 15.07 10.87
C ALA A 170 9.29 15.24 11.52
N ARG A 171 8.71 16.45 11.49
CA ARG A 171 7.37 16.72 12.01
C ARG A 171 6.29 15.90 11.31
N VAL A 172 6.35 15.80 9.98
CA VAL A 172 5.37 15.00 9.20
C VAL A 172 5.42 13.53 9.61
N ILE A 173 6.60 12.92 9.66
CA ILE A 173 6.75 11.50 10.02
C ILE A 173 6.32 11.24 11.46
N VAL A 174 6.78 12.06 12.40
CA VAL A 174 6.41 11.94 13.81
C VAL A 174 4.90 12.09 14.00
N ASN A 175 4.27 13.06 13.35
CA ASN A 175 2.83 13.27 13.42
C ASN A 175 2.05 12.06 12.88
N ARG A 176 2.50 11.44 11.79
CA ARG A 176 1.88 10.24 11.21
C ARG A 176 2.04 9.02 12.12
N ILE A 177 3.21 8.84 12.74
CA ILE A 177 3.43 7.74 13.69
C ILE A 177 2.57 7.94 14.94
N TRP A 178 2.52 9.17 15.47
CA TRP A 178 1.62 9.53 16.57
C TRP A 178 0.16 9.23 16.23
N GLN A 179 -0.29 9.65 15.04
CA GLN A 179 -1.63 9.36 14.54
C GLN A 179 -1.93 7.86 14.47
N GLY A 180 -0.95 7.05 14.06
CA GLY A 180 -1.09 5.59 14.05
C GLY A 180 -1.36 5.01 15.43
N HIS A 181 -0.75 5.56 16.48
CA HIS A 181 -0.92 5.12 17.86
C HIS A 181 -2.21 5.64 18.52
N PHE A 182 -2.51 6.92 18.34
CA PHE A 182 -3.61 7.58 19.05
C PHE A 182 -4.86 7.81 18.18
N GLY A 183 -4.84 7.37 16.92
CA GLY A 183 -5.93 7.56 15.96
C GLY A 183 -6.04 9.00 15.41
N ARG A 184 -5.34 9.97 16.02
CA ARG A 184 -5.31 11.37 15.63
C ARG A 184 -3.90 11.93 15.78
N GLY A 185 -3.45 12.72 14.80
CA GLY A 185 -2.17 13.41 14.87
C GLY A 185 -2.19 14.58 15.82
N LEU A 186 -1.01 15.00 16.29
CA LEU A 186 -0.83 16.27 17.02
C LEU A 186 -1.22 17.44 16.12
N ALA A 187 -0.81 17.42 14.84
CA ALA A 187 -1.38 18.24 13.78
C ALA A 187 -2.53 17.46 13.14
N THR A 188 -3.74 17.98 13.26
CA THR A 188 -4.97 17.27 12.88
C THR A 188 -5.20 17.19 11.39
N ASN A 189 -4.56 18.10 10.62
CA ASN A 189 -4.50 18.08 9.15
C ASN A 189 -3.14 17.57 8.70
N PRO A 190 -2.90 16.24 8.62
CA PRO A 190 -1.56 15.68 8.42
C PRO A 190 -0.89 16.04 7.09
N ASN A 191 -1.69 16.42 6.08
CA ASN A 191 -1.21 16.85 4.77
C ASN A 191 -1.13 18.38 4.63
N ASN A 192 -1.55 19.15 5.64
CA ASN A 192 -1.53 20.61 5.59
C ASN A 192 -0.90 21.19 6.86
N LEU A 193 0.41 21.33 6.84
CA LEU A 193 1.19 22.00 7.88
C LEU A 193 1.47 23.47 7.54
N GLY A 194 0.80 24.01 6.51
CA GLY A 194 0.93 25.40 6.09
C GLY A 194 0.00 26.34 6.82
N ALA A 195 -0.01 27.62 6.41
CA ALA A 195 -0.77 28.70 7.06
C ALA A 195 -2.30 28.48 7.07
N THR A 196 -2.83 27.66 6.16
CA THR A 196 -4.26 27.32 6.11
C THR A 196 -4.58 26.03 6.89
N GLY A 197 -3.56 25.34 7.42
CA GLY A 197 -3.73 24.18 8.27
C GLY A 197 -4.10 24.57 9.71
N GLN A 198 -4.63 23.60 10.46
CA GLN A 198 -4.86 23.82 11.89
C GLN A 198 -3.56 23.69 12.68
N PRO A 199 -3.29 24.59 13.64
CA PRO A 199 -2.14 24.45 14.51
C PRO A 199 -2.12 23.09 15.24
N PRO A 200 -0.92 22.55 15.54
CA PRO A 200 -0.81 21.37 16.37
C PRO A 200 -1.41 21.59 17.76
N THR A 201 -2.07 20.57 18.31
CA THR A 201 -2.63 20.63 19.67
C THR A 201 -1.53 20.80 20.74
N HIS A 202 -0.36 20.22 20.48
CA HIS A 202 0.81 20.29 21.37
C HIS A 202 2.06 20.59 20.53
N PRO A 203 2.28 21.86 20.15
CA PRO A 203 3.39 22.23 19.26
C PRO A 203 4.75 21.89 19.85
N LEU A 204 4.99 22.17 21.13
CA LEU A 204 6.26 21.85 21.79
C LEU A 204 6.55 20.34 21.84
N LEU A 205 5.52 19.51 22.01
CA LEU A 205 5.66 18.06 21.98
C LEU A 205 6.00 17.57 20.58
N LEU A 206 5.34 18.10 19.56
CA LEU A 206 5.63 17.77 18.16
C LEU A 206 7.07 18.13 17.80
N ASP A 207 7.53 19.30 18.21
CA ASP A 207 8.88 19.78 17.97
C ASP A 207 9.92 18.93 18.70
N TRP A 208 9.69 18.63 19.97
CA TRP A 208 10.57 17.79 20.75
C TRP A 208 10.68 16.38 20.16
N LEU A 209 9.57 15.76 19.81
CA LEU A 209 9.56 14.44 19.17
C LEU A 209 10.27 14.44 17.82
N ALA A 210 10.11 15.51 17.03
CA ALA A 210 10.79 15.65 15.74
C ALA A 210 12.31 15.76 15.91
N MET A 211 12.77 16.59 16.86
CA MET A 211 14.21 16.69 17.18
C MET A 211 14.78 15.38 17.72
N GLU A 212 14.06 14.72 18.62
CA GLU A 212 14.47 13.43 19.20
C GLU A 212 14.54 12.34 18.15
N PHE A 213 13.63 12.33 17.18
CA PHE A 213 13.65 11.40 16.06
C PHE A 213 14.90 11.57 15.19
N VAL A 214 15.26 12.81 14.87
CA VAL A 214 16.50 13.12 14.12
C VAL A 214 17.72 12.73 14.96
N ARG A 215 17.77 13.11 16.27
CA ARG A 215 18.87 12.79 17.18
C ARG A 215 19.12 11.28 17.33
N ARG A 216 18.06 10.47 17.26
CA ARG A 216 18.12 8.99 17.28
C ARG A 216 18.40 8.36 15.91
N GLY A 217 18.90 9.12 14.95
CA GLY A 217 19.27 8.63 13.61
C GLY A 217 18.06 8.18 12.78
N TRP A 218 16.93 8.87 12.88
CA TRP A 218 15.70 8.56 12.12
C TRP A 218 15.14 7.16 12.40
N SER A 219 15.35 6.64 13.60
CA SER A 219 14.91 5.29 13.98
C SER A 219 13.43 5.26 14.31
N ILE A 220 12.62 4.77 13.39
CA ILE A 220 11.17 4.56 13.56
C ILE A 220 10.90 3.62 14.76
N LYS A 221 11.68 2.55 14.93
CA LYS A 221 11.52 1.62 16.07
C LYS A 221 11.78 2.31 17.41
N SER A 222 12.78 3.19 17.48
CA SER A 222 13.08 3.97 18.67
C SER A 222 11.93 4.93 19.02
N LEU A 223 11.33 5.58 18.00
CA LEU A 223 10.19 6.46 18.19
C LEU A 223 8.93 5.68 18.64
N HIS A 224 8.64 4.53 18.06
CA HIS A 224 7.57 3.66 18.54
C HIS A 224 7.76 3.28 19.99
N ARG A 225 8.96 2.84 20.39
CA ARG A 225 9.26 2.50 21.78
C ARG A 225 9.02 3.70 22.71
N LEU A 226 9.48 4.88 22.34
CA LEU A 226 9.30 6.11 23.12
C LEU A 226 7.82 6.41 23.36
N ILE A 227 6.99 6.31 22.32
CA ILE A 227 5.54 6.56 22.42
C ILE A 227 4.87 5.47 23.28
N LEU A 228 5.13 4.20 23.01
CA LEU A 228 4.50 3.05 23.70
C LEU A 228 4.83 3.00 25.19
N THR A 229 6.02 3.45 25.60
CA THR A 229 6.42 3.49 27.00
C THR A 229 6.00 4.76 27.72
N SER A 230 5.42 5.74 27.01
CA SER A 230 4.96 7.00 27.62
C SER A 230 3.77 6.81 28.54
N ALA A 231 3.64 7.69 29.54
CA ALA A 231 2.48 7.71 30.42
C ALA A 231 1.17 7.95 29.64
N ALA A 232 1.21 8.75 28.57
CA ALA A 232 0.03 9.02 27.74
C ALA A 232 -0.50 7.76 27.08
N TYR A 233 0.37 6.88 26.54
CA TYR A 233 -0.05 5.65 25.89
C TYR A 233 -0.55 4.57 26.89
N ARG A 234 0.03 4.55 28.10
CA ARG A 234 -0.31 3.56 29.15
C ARG A 234 -1.53 3.95 30.01
N ARG A 235 -2.23 5.03 29.66
CA ARG A 235 -3.45 5.41 30.38
C ARG A 235 -4.57 4.40 30.14
N SER A 236 -5.44 4.25 31.14
CA SER A 236 -6.69 3.49 31.01
C SER A 236 -7.62 4.14 29.98
N SER A 237 -8.50 3.35 29.38
CA SER A 237 -9.64 3.85 28.59
C SER A 237 -10.76 4.43 29.44
N SER A 238 -10.78 4.17 30.74
CA SER A 238 -11.70 4.72 31.72
C SER A 238 -10.99 5.71 32.65
N HIS A 239 -11.73 6.69 33.17
CA HIS A 239 -11.24 7.66 34.13
C HIS A 239 -12.15 7.70 35.36
N PRO A 240 -11.61 7.88 36.59
CA PRO A 240 -12.45 7.96 37.81
C PRO A 240 -13.52 9.08 37.76
N HIS A 241 -13.27 10.13 37.00
CA HIS A 241 -14.17 11.26 36.81
C HIS A 241 -14.52 11.48 35.34
N PRO A 242 -15.35 10.62 34.72
CA PRO A 242 -15.63 10.66 33.27
C PRO A 242 -16.32 11.95 32.83
N ASP A 243 -17.22 12.49 33.64
CA ASP A 243 -17.94 13.77 33.38
C ASP A 243 -16.98 14.94 33.30
N THR A 244 -16.00 14.99 34.21
CA THR A 244 -14.96 16.01 34.19
C THR A 244 -14.11 15.94 32.93
N VAL A 245 -13.70 14.74 32.53
CA VAL A 245 -12.95 14.54 31.28
C VAL A 245 -13.78 14.96 30.08
N SER A 246 -15.03 14.54 29.98
CA SER A 246 -15.95 14.92 28.91
C SER A 246 -16.14 16.41 28.78
N ARG A 247 -16.19 17.13 29.92
CA ARG A 247 -16.36 18.59 29.97
C ARG A 247 -15.07 19.34 29.60
N LEU A 248 -13.90 18.91 30.13
CA LEU A 248 -12.64 19.62 29.96
C LEU A 248 -11.87 19.22 28.68
N ASP A 249 -12.04 17.98 28.22
CA ASP A 249 -11.37 17.44 27.03
C ASP A 249 -12.35 16.66 26.15
N PRO A 250 -13.42 17.29 25.62
CA PRO A 250 -14.43 16.61 24.80
C PRO A 250 -13.85 15.98 23.55
N ASN A 251 -12.81 16.58 23.02
CA ASN A 251 -12.13 16.11 21.81
C ASN A 251 -11.03 15.07 22.07
N GLY A 252 -10.67 14.79 23.33
CA GLY A 252 -9.61 13.85 23.69
C GLY A 252 -8.21 14.31 23.28
N THR A 253 -7.99 15.62 23.22
CA THR A 253 -6.69 16.18 22.84
C THR A 253 -5.72 16.28 24.01
N GLY A 254 -6.23 16.28 25.24
CA GLY A 254 -5.44 16.32 26.48
C GLY A 254 -4.87 14.97 26.91
N TYR A 255 -5.20 13.90 26.20
CA TYR A 255 -4.74 12.53 26.50
C TYR A 255 -5.00 12.10 27.95
N ALA A 256 -6.09 12.57 28.55
CA ALA A 256 -6.48 12.20 29.92
C ALA A 256 -6.82 10.71 30.02
N VAL A 257 -7.34 10.12 28.94
CA VAL A 257 -7.63 8.70 28.78
C VAL A 257 -7.06 8.20 27.44
N PHE A 258 -6.76 6.91 27.37
CA PHE A 258 -6.46 6.25 26.09
C PHE A 258 -7.78 5.88 25.43
N ARG A 259 -8.18 6.58 24.38
CA ARG A 259 -9.44 6.30 23.69
C ARG A 259 -9.31 5.04 22.84
N PRO A 260 -10.20 4.05 23.00
CA PRO A 260 -10.25 2.90 22.12
C PRO A 260 -10.42 3.34 20.68
N ARG A 261 -9.69 2.70 19.78
CA ARG A 261 -9.85 2.88 18.34
C ARG A 261 -10.34 1.60 17.69
N ARG A 262 -11.07 1.75 16.62
CA ARG A 262 -11.45 0.63 15.79
C ARG A 262 -10.23 0.07 15.07
N LEU A 263 -10.19 -1.26 14.90
CA LEU A 263 -9.16 -1.89 14.08
C LEU A 263 -9.31 -1.44 12.62
N ALA A 264 -8.19 -1.18 11.97
CA ALA A 264 -8.17 -0.97 10.54
C ALA A 264 -8.46 -2.30 9.81
N ALA A 265 -8.90 -2.23 8.55
CA ALA A 265 -9.26 -3.40 7.77
C ALA A 265 -8.19 -4.50 7.77
N GLU A 266 -6.93 -4.09 7.60
CA GLU A 266 -5.79 -5.01 7.61
C GLU A 266 -5.51 -5.61 8.99
N GLU A 267 -5.68 -4.82 10.05
CA GLU A 267 -5.53 -5.28 11.43
C GLU A 267 -6.64 -6.27 11.79
N LEU A 268 -7.86 -6.01 11.33
CA LEU A 268 -9.00 -6.90 11.56
C LEU A 268 -8.77 -8.27 10.90
N ARG A 269 -8.38 -8.29 9.61
CA ARG A 269 -8.08 -9.54 8.91
C ARG A 269 -6.91 -10.28 9.56
N ASP A 270 -5.83 -9.59 9.92
CA ASP A 270 -4.68 -10.21 10.57
C ASP A 270 -5.04 -10.77 11.96
N ALA A 271 -5.91 -10.08 12.72
CA ALA A 271 -6.40 -10.54 14.01
C ALA A 271 -7.26 -11.82 13.87
N MET A 272 -8.17 -11.85 12.88
CA MET A 272 -8.99 -13.03 12.58
C MET A 272 -8.12 -14.26 12.25
N LEU A 273 -7.07 -14.08 11.43
CA LEU A 273 -6.10 -15.13 11.11
C LEU A 273 -5.28 -15.57 12.34
N ALA A 274 -4.92 -14.64 13.21
CA ALA A 274 -4.15 -14.95 14.42
C ALA A 274 -4.99 -15.74 15.42
N VAL A 275 -6.25 -15.34 15.64
CA VAL A 275 -7.16 -16.00 16.57
C VAL A 275 -7.51 -17.40 16.07
N SER A 276 -7.77 -17.59 14.78
CA SER A 276 -7.99 -18.92 14.19
C SER A 276 -6.74 -19.82 14.17
N GLY A 277 -5.56 -19.27 14.47
CA GLY A 277 -4.28 -20.00 14.43
C GLY A 277 -3.74 -20.24 13.02
N GLU A 278 -4.28 -19.56 12.02
CA GLU A 278 -3.94 -19.75 10.61
C GLU A 278 -2.96 -18.68 10.07
N LEU A 279 -2.61 -17.69 10.90
CA LEU A 279 -1.70 -16.62 10.49
C LEU A 279 -0.30 -17.16 10.20
N ASN A 280 0.15 -16.98 8.98
CA ASN A 280 1.55 -17.21 8.61
C ASN A 280 2.37 -15.91 8.88
N PRO A 281 3.25 -15.91 9.90
CA PRO A 281 4.02 -14.74 10.32
C PRO A 281 5.23 -14.44 9.42
N GLN A 282 5.48 -15.23 8.38
CA GLN A 282 6.64 -15.10 7.50
C GLN A 282 6.77 -13.67 6.98
N ALA A 283 7.92 -13.06 7.18
CA ALA A 283 8.24 -11.71 6.70
C ALA A 283 8.94 -11.74 5.33
N GLY A 284 8.74 -10.68 4.55
CA GLY A 284 9.38 -10.51 3.24
C GLY A 284 8.85 -11.46 2.15
N GLY A 285 9.57 -11.58 1.06
CA GLY A 285 9.22 -12.45 -0.06
C GLY A 285 8.15 -11.86 -1.00
N LEU A 286 7.61 -12.73 -1.86
CA LEU A 286 6.62 -12.32 -2.86
C LEU A 286 5.32 -11.84 -2.22
N PRO A 287 4.67 -10.81 -2.79
CA PRO A 287 3.30 -10.47 -2.44
C PRO A 287 2.38 -11.66 -2.65
N VAL A 288 1.49 -11.89 -1.71
CA VAL A 288 0.54 -13.00 -1.73
C VAL A 288 -0.82 -12.55 -2.26
N ARG A 289 -1.58 -13.50 -2.77
CA ARG A 289 -2.96 -13.32 -3.21
C ARG A 289 -3.89 -14.05 -2.24
N PRO A 290 -4.46 -13.37 -1.25
CA PRO A 290 -5.45 -13.95 -0.35
C PRO A 290 -6.65 -14.53 -1.10
N ASP A 291 -7.48 -15.31 -0.41
CA ASP A 291 -8.78 -15.67 -0.94
C ASP A 291 -9.64 -14.42 -1.14
N MET A 292 -10.51 -14.48 -2.11
CA MET A 292 -11.45 -13.43 -2.42
C MET A 292 -12.74 -14.09 -2.87
N ASN A 293 -13.87 -13.53 -2.48
CA ASN A 293 -15.17 -13.97 -2.97
C ASN A 293 -15.16 -14.16 -4.50
N LEU A 294 -15.69 -15.28 -4.98
CA LEU A 294 -15.66 -15.65 -6.39
C LEU A 294 -16.27 -14.57 -7.29
N GLU A 295 -17.39 -13.97 -6.88
CA GLU A 295 -18.05 -12.91 -7.63
C GLU A 295 -17.12 -11.70 -7.79
N ALA A 296 -16.43 -11.30 -6.73
CA ALA A 296 -15.44 -10.23 -6.78
C ALA A 296 -14.23 -10.61 -7.63
N ALA A 297 -13.75 -11.86 -7.54
CA ALA A 297 -12.65 -12.35 -8.36
C ALA A 297 -12.98 -12.41 -9.85
N LEU A 298 -14.24 -12.61 -10.18
CA LEU A 298 -14.77 -12.59 -11.55
C LEU A 298 -15.08 -11.19 -12.05
N GLN A 299 -15.05 -10.19 -11.19
CA GLN A 299 -15.44 -8.82 -11.50
C GLN A 299 -14.80 -8.25 -12.74
N PRO A 300 -15.53 -7.41 -13.44
CA PRO A 300 -15.74 -7.52 -14.85
C PRO A 300 -14.61 -6.87 -15.62
N ARG A 301 -13.65 -7.63 -16.01
CA ARG A 301 -13.12 -7.30 -17.32
C ARG A 301 -13.85 -8.18 -18.32
N MET A 302 -15.04 -7.74 -18.66
CA MET A 302 -15.69 -8.23 -19.84
C MET A 302 -14.82 -7.84 -21.04
N ILE A 303 -13.88 -8.70 -21.38
CA ILE A 303 -13.10 -8.55 -22.59
C ILE A 303 -13.88 -9.28 -23.68
N MET A 304 -14.54 -8.51 -24.53
CA MET A 304 -15.28 -9.00 -25.70
C MET A 304 -16.32 -10.09 -25.37
N GLY A 305 -17.12 -9.88 -24.33
CA GLY A 305 -18.23 -10.77 -23.98
C GLY A 305 -17.86 -12.03 -23.19
N THR A 306 -16.62 -12.19 -22.77
CA THR A 306 -16.18 -13.35 -22.00
C THR A 306 -15.78 -12.94 -20.58
N PHE A 307 -16.44 -13.51 -19.57
CA PHE A 307 -16.00 -13.39 -18.19
C PHE A 307 -14.72 -14.19 -17.98
N ALA A 308 -13.68 -13.56 -17.46
CA ALA A 308 -12.47 -14.25 -17.07
C ALA A 308 -12.06 -13.78 -15.69
N PRO A 309 -11.63 -14.68 -14.81
CA PRO A 309 -11.16 -14.28 -13.49
C PRO A 309 -10.01 -13.30 -13.66
N SER A 310 -10.19 -12.11 -13.07
CA SER A 310 -9.13 -11.08 -13.03
C SER A 310 -8.19 -11.31 -11.87
N TYR A 311 -8.59 -12.13 -10.93
CA TYR A 311 -7.86 -12.47 -9.72
C TYR A 311 -7.88 -13.99 -9.49
N VAL A 312 -6.74 -14.55 -9.15
CA VAL A 312 -6.60 -15.96 -8.77
C VAL A 312 -5.82 -16.02 -7.48
N PRO A 313 -6.41 -16.53 -6.40
CA PRO A 313 -5.73 -16.73 -5.13
C PRO A 313 -4.48 -17.62 -5.27
N ASP A 314 -3.53 -17.47 -4.37
CA ASP A 314 -2.40 -18.39 -4.31
C ASP A 314 -2.89 -19.78 -3.86
N PRO A 315 -2.30 -20.89 -4.35
CA PRO A 315 -2.89 -22.22 -4.21
C PRO A 315 -2.91 -22.77 -2.78
N LEU A 316 -1.92 -22.38 -1.97
CA LEU A 316 -1.77 -22.95 -0.63
C LEU A 316 -2.26 -21.97 0.46
N PRO A 317 -3.02 -22.46 1.48
CA PRO A 317 -3.44 -21.64 2.60
C PRO A 317 -2.28 -20.91 3.30
N ALA A 318 -1.17 -21.58 3.52
CA ALA A 318 0.03 -20.98 4.12
C ALA A 318 0.56 -19.76 3.32
N GLN A 319 0.30 -19.69 2.02
CA GLN A 319 0.64 -18.53 1.20
C GLN A 319 -0.41 -17.42 1.34
N ARG A 320 -1.69 -17.79 1.33
CA ARG A 320 -2.80 -16.83 1.39
C ARG A 320 -2.96 -16.17 2.76
N ASN A 321 -2.63 -16.90 3.82
CA ASN A 321 -2.88 -16.49 5.21
C ASN A 321 -1.72 -15.70 5.84
N ARG A 322 -0.90 -15.05 5.02
CA ARG A 322 0.12 -14.11 5.50
C ARG A 322 -0.52 -12.79 5.92
N ARG A 323 0.24 -12.01 6.70
CA ARG A 323 -0.20 -10.68 7.12
C ARG A 323 -0.61 -9.84 5.91
N THR A 324 -1.67 -9.07 6.05
CA THR A 324 -2.29 -8.28 4.97
C THR A 324 -1.34 -7.25 4.36
N ILE A 325 -0.29 -6.84 5.07
CA ILE A 325 0.77 -5.98 4.51
C ILE A 325 1.47 -6.60 3.30
N TYR A 326 1.47 -7.94 3.20
CA TYR A 326 2.05 -8.68 2.07
C TYR A 326 1.03 -8.99 0.97
N ALA A 327 -0.25 -8.63 1.16
CA ALA A 327 -1.27 -8.86 0.15
C ALA A 327 -1.05 -7.98 -1.09
N LEU A 328 -1.17 -8.59 -2.26
CA LEU A 328 -1.05 -7.90 -3.53
C LEU A 328 -2.20 -6.90 -3.71
N LYS A 329 -1.88 -5.63 -3.84
CA LYS A 329 -2.86 -4.58 -4.17
C LYS A 329 -2.92 -4.37 -5.68
N LEU A 330 -4.08 -4.57 -6.26
CA LEU A 330 -4.32 -4.34 -7.67
C LEU A 330 -5.17 -3.07 -7.87
N ARG A 331 -4.70 -2.17 -8.74
CA ARG A 331 -5.52 -1.02 -9.16
C ARG A 331 -6.74 -1.53 -9.93
N GLY A 332 -7.90 -0.99 -9.59
CA GLY A 332 -9.17 -1.37 -10.22
C GLY A 332 -9.71 -2.74 -9.82
N HIS A 333 -9.08 -3.41 -8.86
CA HIS A 333 -9.57 -4.67 -8.28
C HIS A 333 -9.28 -4.69 -6.78
N ARG A 334 -10.22 -4.19 -6.00
CA ARG A 334 -10.10 -4.07 -4.54
C ARG A 334 -10.67 -5.31 -3.87
N ASP A 335 -10.05 -5.70 -2.78
CA ASP A 335 -10.58 -6.72 -1.89
C ASP A 335 -11.89 -6.22 -1.25
N PRO A 336 -13.03 -6.94 -1.40
CA PRO A 336 -14.33 -6.50 -0.90
C PRO A 336 -14.38 -6.39 0.62
N PHE A 337 -13.79 -7.35 1.34
CA PHE A 337 -13.75 -7.33 2.81
C PHE A 337 -12.99 -6.11 3.30
N LEU A 338 -11.77 -5.92 2.82
CA LEU A 338 -10.94 -4.76 3.22
C LEU A 338 -11.60 -3.43 2.84
N THR A 339 -12.29 -3.37 1.69
CA THR A 339 -13.02 -2.19 1.24
C THR A 339 -14.19 -1.87 2.17
N THR A 340 -14.95 -2.88 2.60
CA THR A 340 -16.07 -2.74 3.54
C THR A 340 -15.60 -2.15 4.87
N PHE A 341 -14.36 -2.44 5.29
CA PHE A 341 -13.74 -1.88 6.50
C PHE A 341 -12.85 -0.67 6.23
N ASN A 342 -13.17 0.10 5.19
CA ASN A 342 -12.54 1.40 4.86
C ASN A 342 -11.04 1.33 4.54
N GLN A 343 -10.59 0.24 3.89
CA GLN A 343 -9.24 0.27 3.34
C GLN A 343 -9.13 1.41 2.30
N PRO A 344 -8.12 2.30 2.43
CA PRO A 344 -7.94 3.37 1.46
C PRO A 344 -7.74 2.85 0.03
N GLY A 345 -8.28 3.59 -0.94
CA GLY A 345 -8.05 3.32 -2.36
C GLY A 345 -6.57 3.44 -2.73
N PRO A 346 -6.11 2.71 -3.75
CA PRO A 346 -4.71 2.75 -4.19
C PRO A 346 -4.38 3.96 -5.08
N ASP A 347 -5.37 4.76 -5.45
CA ASP A 347 -5.25 5.79 -6.49
C ASP A 347 -4.90 7.17 -5.93
N ALA A 348 -5.11 7.38 -4.63
CA ALA A 348 -4.83 8.64 -3.96
C ALA A 348 -4.09 8.43 -2.63
N SER A 349 -3.34 9.47 -2.21
CA SER A 349 -2.75 9.50 -0.88
C SER A 349 -3.83 9.66 0.19
N CYS A 350 -3.80 8.80 1.20
CA CYS A 350 -4.69 8.88 2.35
C CYS A 350 -3.99 9.57 3.52
N GLU A 351 -4.46 10.74 3.89
CA GLU A 351 -3.92 11.47 5.04
C GLU A 351 -4.41 10.93 6.38
N ARG A 352 -5.67 10.55 6.43
CA ARG A 352 -6.33 9.93 7.58
C ARG A 352 -7.34 8.92 7.08
N ARG A 353 -7.31 7.72 7.66
CA ARG A 353 -8.31 6.70 7.37
C ARG A 353 -9.66 7.11 7.95
N GLU A 354 -10.69 6.95 7.16
CA GLU A 354 -12.05 7.09 7.65
C GLU A 354 -12.42 5.89 8.52
N THR A 355 -13.20 6.14 9.54
CA THR A 355 -13.84 5.11 10.35
C THR A 355 -15.34 5.24 10.18
N SER A 356 -15.99 4.16 9.82
CA SER A 356 -17.44 4.12 9.72
C SER A 356 -18.00 2.93 10.51
N ASN A 357 -19.25 3.03 10.91
CA ASN A 357 -20.02 1.94 11.49
C ASN A 357 -21.30 1.81 10.66
N VAL A 358 -21.26 0.93 9.68
CA VAL A 358 -22.33 0.78 8.69
C VAL A 358 -22.78 -0.68 8.60
N THR A 359 -24.04 -0.88 8.25
CA THR A 359 -24.69 -2.20 8.15
C THR A 359 -23.90 -3.23 7.32
N PRO A 360 -23.29 -2.88 6.16
CA PRO A 360 -22.50 -3.85 5.41
C PRO A 360 -21.34 -4.48 6.20
N GLN A 361 -20.75 -3.78 7.17
CA GLN A 361 -19.69 -4.32 8.02
C GLN A 361 -20.20 -5.41 8.95
N VAL A 362 -21.41 -5.24 9.48
CA VAL A 362 -22.09 -6.26 10.32
C VAL A 362 -22.33 -7.52 9.50
N PHE A 363 -22.88 -7.36 8.30
CA PHE A 363 -23.11 -8.51 7.41
C PHE A 363 -21.81 -9.20 6.98
N ALA A 364 -20.75 -8.45 6.73
CA ALA A 364 -19.44 -9.02 6.40
C ALA A 364 -18.88 -9.87 7.55
N LEU A 365 -19.10 -9.48 8.81
CA LEU A 365 -18.64 -10.23 9.97
C LEU A 365 -19.52 -11.45 10.27
N PHE A 366 -20.85 -11.36 10.12
CA PHE A 366 -21.75 -12.46 10.46
C PHE A 366 -21.97 -13.44 9.32
N ASN A 367 -21.99 -12.97 8.07
CA ASN A 367 -22.35 -13.79 6.91
C ASN A 367 -21.26 -13.88 5.84
N GLY A 368 -20.12 -13.17 6.05
CA GLY A 368 -19.03 -13.18 5.10
C GLY A 368 -18.28 -14.50 5.10
N GLN A 369 -17.90 -15.00 3.92
CA GLN A 369 -17.14 -16.24 3.78
C GLN A 369 -15.83 -16.19 4.58
N GLU A 370 -15.10 -15.07 4.51
CA GLU A 370 -13.83 -14.93 5.24
C GLU A 370 -14.01 -15.03 6.76
N SER A 371 -15.07 -14.45 7.30
CA SER A 371 -15.40 -14.55 8.73
C SER A 371 -15.81 -15.97 9.11
N SER A 372 -16.64 -16.62 8.29
CA SER A 372 -17.08 -18.01 8.52
C SER A 372 -15.90 -18.98 8.48
N ASP A 373 -14.99 -18.84 7.51
CA ASP A 373 -13.78 -19.67 7.41
C ASP A 373 -12.90 -19.51 8.65
N ARG A 374 -12.73 -18.26 9.13
CA ARG A 374 -11.93 -18.01 10.35
C ARG A 374 -12.63 -18.51 11.61
N ALA A 375 -13.95 -18.44 11.68
CA ALA A 375 -14.72 -19.02 12.79
C ALA A 375 -14.56 -20.56 12.84
N LEU A 376 -14.61 -21.24 11.70
CA LEU A 376 -14.33 -22.67 11.60
C LEU A 376 -12.89 -23.00 12.01
N GLY A 377 -11.92 -22.18 11.58
CA GLY A 377 -10.52 -22.32 12.01
C GLY A 377 -10.34 -22.17 13.51
N LEU A 378 -11.01 -21.19 14.13
CA LEU A 378 -11.03 -21.00 15.58
C LEU A 378 -11.66 -22.20 16.28
N ALA A 379 -12.83 -22.65 15.85
CA ALA A 379 -13.51 -23.81 16.41
C ALA A 379 -12.61 -25.06 16.35
N ALA A 380 -11.99 -25.32 15.22
CA ALA A 380 -11.05 -26.45 15.08
C ALA A 380 -9.83 -26.33 16.00
N ARG A 381 -9.34 -25.12 16.25
CA ARG A 381 -8.25 -24.86 17.19
C ARG A 381 -8.68 -25.11 18.64
N VAL A 382 -9.84 -24.58 19.04
CA VAL A 382 -10.38 -24.69 20.37
C VAL A 382 -10.64 -26.16 20.70
N LEU A 383 -11.34 -26.92 19.83
CA LEU A 383 -11.62 -28.33 20.00
C LEU A 383 -10.39 -29.24 20.11
N LYS A 384 -9.24 -28.80 19.58
CA LYS A 384 -7.96 -29.51 19.76
C LYS A 384 -7.33 -29.28 21.13
N THR A 385 -7.69 -28.18 21.81
CA THR A 385 -7.03 -27.72 23.04
C THR A 385 -7.91 -27.94 24.25
N ALA A 386 -9.23 -28.04 24.08
CA ALA A 386 -10.20 -28.21 25.13
C ALA A 386 -10.31 -29.67 25.55
N ASP A 387 -10.40 -29.90 26.86
CA ASP A 387 -10.60 -31.22 27.44
C ASP A 387 -12.11 -31.60 27.59
N SER A 388 -12.99 -30.61 27.46
CA SER A 388 -14.45 -30.75 27.54
C SER A 388 -15.18 -29.66 26.75
N ASP A 389 -16.48 -29.85 26.48
CA ASP A 389 -17.32 -28.84 25.83
C ASP A 389 -17.40 -27.53 26.64
N SER A 390 -17.43 -27.62 27.96
CA SER A 390 -17.41 -26.45 28.84
C SER A 390 -16.08 -25.70 28.73
N ASP A 391 -14.96 -26.40 28.65
CA ASP A 391 -13.64 -25.82 28.47
C ASP A 391 -13.51 -25.19 27.07
N ALA A 392 -14.06 -25.86 26.05
CA ALA A 392 -14.12 -25.31 24.70
C ALA A 392 -14.84 -23.94 24.62
N ILE A 393 -15.97 -23.82 25.35
CA ILE A 393 -16.72 -22.55 25.41
C ILE A 393 -15.92 -21.46 26.13
N HIS A 394 -15.18 -21.81 27.17
CA HIS A 394 -14.32 -20.84 27.89
C HIS A 394 -13.10 -20.42 27.10
N LEU A 395 -12.57 -21.28 26.24
CA LEU A 395 -11.41 -20.97 25.37
C LEU A 395 -11.79 -20.19 24.13
N ALA A 396 -13.05 -20.24 23.67
CA ALA A 396 -13.56 -19.51 22.50
C ALA A 396 -13.84 -18.03 22.82
#